data_c4734663dcbf5d5730d00662086b5d35
#
_entry.id   c4734663dcbf5d5730d00662086b5d35
#
_cell.length_a   1.000
_cell.length_b   1.000
_cell.length_c   1.000
_cell.angle_alpha   90.00
_cell.angle_beta   90.00
_cell.angle_gamma   90.00
#
_symmetry.space_group_name_H-M   'P 1'
#
loop_
_entity.id
_entity.type
_entity.pdbx_description
1 polymer ?
#
loop_
_entity_poly.entity_id
_entity_poly.type
_entity_poly.pdbx_seq_one_letter_code
_entity_poly.pdbx_strand_id
1 'polypeptide(L)'
;MFQAQSRRSAGEALRRTLVAALTVSSLAWATAASAQSAAQRAVDAAKKSCAGKTITIVWEAGLQSLDPLNFSGPKWEQLTGCKVKVVEVPTAEMFTKIMQEYRAGTGAYDALNVVPAWMPDLVQAGALENLDPYVDKNGFRAELQKIAPTYRDNQMMVNGKIYGFPDDGDVFLFYYRKDIFARPDLQKAFKAKYNYDLAPPKTWKQFDEIGSFLTETLKSEGIYGASFFREPPYAMLMFQERFRVEGGRFFDPQSMKATVNSPVGVRVLTEMRNENRFMPPGVEKFGFVENLAVFLDGKSAMTISWPPYGRFAAGYLSEEKALSWVPKSKIAGKVGYALPPGGHPELALGFALSVASSSKQKDLAYLFIQWLNSEEISSQRVQLPYALRDPFRDSHYTNKDYMAKWPDAKDYLAALGQAAQTGLLDLSLIQTDKYDEALRQGISKLWAGGDPKAILDDVAKQWDDTTQRVGVDKQKAVYSAWAAKSGAYPKK
;
A
#
# COMPACT_ATOMS: atom_id res chain seq x y z
N MET A 1 -86.98 36.29 -14.99
CA MET A 1 -86.95 34.85 -15.28
C MET A 1 -85.51 34.49 -15.78
N PHE A 2 -84.52 34.61 -14.97
CA PHE A 2 -83.15 34.18 -15.24
C PHE A 2 -82.33 34.27 -13.93
N GLN A 3 -82.31 33.24 -13.14
CA GLN A 3 -81.32 33.02 -12.04
C GLN A 3 -81.65 31.72 -11.32
N ALA A 4 -81.29 30.59 -11.88
CA ALA A 4 -81.26 29.31 -11.14
C ALA A 4 -80.56 28.20 -11.91
N GLN A 5 -79.34 28.38 -12.45
CA GLN A 5 -78.63 27.28 -13.07
C GLN A 5 -77.12 27.31 -12.91
N SER A 6 -76.55 27.96 -11.89
CA SER A 6 -75.06 27.98 -11.76
C SER A 6 -74.52 27.48 -10.43
N ARG A 7 -75.24 26.67 -9.64
CA ARG A 7 -74.77 26.19 -8.34
C ARG A 7 -74.65 24.66 -8.19
N ARG A 8 -74.81 23.87 -9.28
CA ARG A 8 -74.67 22.40 -9.18
C ARG A 8 -73.41 21.84 -9.79
N SER A 9 -72.57 22.59 -10.50
CA SER A 9 -71.35 22.09 -11.14
C SER A 9 -70.06 22.25 -10.32
N ALA A 10 -70.05 23.01 -9.24
CA ALA A 10 -68.87 23.25 -8.41
C ALA A 10 -68.63 22.18 -7.31
N GLY A 11 -69.65 21.41 -6.96
CA GLY A 11 -69.58 20.42 -5.87
C GLY A 11 -68.98 19.04 -6.32
N GLU A 12 -69.16 18.67 -7.58
CA GLU A 12 -68.66 17.37 -8.07
C GLU A 12 -67.24 17.41 -8.57
N ALA A 13 -66.74 18.55 -9.02
CA ALA A 13 -65.37 18.73 -9.41
C ALA A 13 -64.41 18.69 -8.17
N LEU A 14 -64.86 19.21 -7.02
CA LEU A 14 -64.08 19.25 -5.79
C LEU A 14 -63.96 17.87 -5.10
N ARG A 15 -64.90 16.97 -5.29
CA ARG A 15 -64.90 15.63 -4.72
C ARG A 15 -64.03 14.67 -5.54
N ARG A 16 -63.87 14.87 -6.85
CA ARG A 16 -63.01 14.03 -7.69
C ARG A 16 -61.52 14.40 -7.56
N THR A 17 -61.20 15.65 -7.24
CA THR A 17 -59.82 16.10 -7.06
C THR A 17 -59.23 15.72 -5.68
N LEU A 18 -60.06 15.56 -4.64
CA LEU A 18 -59.62 15.16 -3.29
C LEU A 18 -59.42 13.66 -3.14
N VAL A 19 -60.05 12.83 -3.96
CA VAL A 19 -59.85 11.37 -3.93
C VAL A 19 -58.60 10.97 -4.75
N ALA A 20 -58.22 11.73 -5.78
CA ALA A 20 -57.00 11.48 -6.57
C ALA A 20 -55.71 11.95 -5.86
N ALA A 21 -55.79 12.93 -4.94
CA ALA A 21 -54.66 13.44 -4.17
C ALA A 21 -54.28 12.55 -2.97
N LEU A 22 -55.20 11.74 -2.46
CA LEU A 22 -54.95 10.82 -1.31
C LEU A 22 -54.44 9.46 -1.73
N THR A 23 -54.55 9.04 -3.01
CA THR A 23 -54.03 7.79 -3.51
C THR A 23 -52.62 7.89 -4.10
N VAL A 24 -52.13 9.10 -4.39
CA VAL A 24 -50.73 9.30 -4.89
C VAL A 24 -49.76 9.52 -3.72
N SER A 25 -50.22 9.94 -2.54
CA SER A 25 -49.39 10.15 -1.37
C SER A 25 -49.04 8.87 -0.59
N SER A 26 -49.73 7.75 -0.86
CA SER A 26 -49.47 6.47 -0.19
C SER A 26 -48.50 5.53 -0.97
N LEU A 27 -48.13 5.89 -2.20
CA LEU A 27 -47.16 5.11 -2.99
C LEU A 27 -45.73 5.70 -2.95
N ALA A 28 -45.51 6.86 -2.35
CA ALA A 28 -44.18 7.51 -2.29
C ALA A 28 -43.40 7.22 -0.99
N TRP A 29 -43.95 6.38 -0.10
CA TRP A 29 -43.27 5.96 1.14
C TRP A 29 -42.90 4.49 1.17
N ALA A 30 -42.86 3.83 0.02
CA ALA A 30 -42.33 2.50 -0.09
C ALA A 30 -40.94 2.57 -0.75
N THR A 31 -39.93 2.16 0.03
CA THR A 31 -38.60 1.80 -0.43
C THR A 31 -37.56 2.91 -0.61
N ALA A 32 -37.23 3.62 0.45
CA ALA A 32 -35.83 3.79 0.76
C ALA A 32 -35.48 2.78 1.86
N ALA A 33 -35.62 1.51 1.61
CA ALA A 33 -34.81 0.51 2.31
C ALA A 33 -33.37 0.85 1.90
N SER A 34 -32.64 1.58 2.77
CA SER A 34 -31.22 1.86 2.54
C SER A 34 -30.56 0.51 2.28
N ALA A 35 -29.98 0.34 1.09
CA ALA A 35 -29.31 -0.90 0.75
C ALA A 35 -28.30 -1.17 1.87
N GLN A 36 -28.46 -2.31 2.54
CA GLN A 36 -27.63 -2.71 3.66
C GLN A 36 -26.15 -2.59 3.29
N SER A 37 -25.32 -1.97 4.12
CA SER A 37 -23.88 -1.79 3.82
C SER A 37 -23.18 -3.12 3.62
N ALA A 38 -22.09 -3.13 2.88
CA ALA A 38 -21.31 -4.34 2.64
C ALA A 38 -20.76 -4.93 3.96
N ALA A 39 -20.39 -4.06 4.91
CA ALA A 39 -19.99 -4.46 6.26
C ALA A 39 -21.11 -5.19 7.00
N GLN A 40 -22.31 -4.60 7.00
CA GLN A 40 -23.46 -5.19 7.70
C GLN A 40 -23.88 -6.53 7.08
N ARG A 41 -23.86 -6.65 5.73
CA ARG A 41 -24.14 -7.92 5.06
C ARG A 41 -23.17 -9.02 5.49
N ALA A 42 -21.87 -8.71 5.60
CA ALA A 42 -20.86 -9.67 6.06
C ALA A 42 -21.11 -10.12 7.51
N VAL A 43 -21.42 -9.16 8.40
CA VAL A 43 -21.76 -9.44 9.81
C VAL A 43 -22.98 -10.34 9.92
N ASP A 44 -24.08 -10.02 9.21
CA ASP A 44 -25.33 -10.79 9.31
C ASP A 44 -25.19 -12.19 8.68
N ALA A 45 -24.38 -12.32 7.63
CA ALA A 45 -24.05 -13.63 7.08
C ALA A 45 -23.22 -14.47 8.05
N ALA A 46 -22.22 -13.85 8.69
CA ALA A 46 -21.36 -14.52 9.67
C ALA A 46 -22.13 -14.99 10.91
N LYS A 47 -23.02 -14.19 11.46
CA LYS A 47 -23.84 -14.55 12.64
C LYS A 47 -24.57 -15.87 12.49
N LYS A 48 -24.95 -16.24 11.27
CA LYS A 48 -25.71 -17.49 11.00
C LYS A 48 -24.88 -18.76 11.28
N SER A 49 -23.55 -18.66 11.27
CA SER A 49 -22.67 -19.83 11.36
C SER A 49 -21.48 -19.66 12.32
N CYS A 50 -21.37 -18.52 12.98
CA CYS A 50 -20.17 -18.07 13.69
C CYS A 50 -20.12 -18.48 15.18
N ALA A 51 -21.27 -18.73 15.80
CA ALA A 51 -21.35 -18.93 17.26
C ALA A 51 -20.37 -20.01 17.74
N GLY A 52 -19.46 -19.62 18.64
CA GLY A 52 -18.46 -20.50 19.25
C GLY A 52 -17.29 -20.88 18.33
N LYS A 53 -17.23 -20.38 17.09
CA LYS A 53 -16.11 -20.64 16.18
C LYS A 53 -15.00 -19.64 16.33
N THR A 54 -13.80 -20.07 15.94
CA THR A 54 -12.61 -19.23 15.89
C THR A 54 -12.05 -19.24 14.48
N ILE A 55 -11.83 -18.07 13.89
CA ILE A 55 -11.07 -17.91 12.66
C ILE A 55 -9.61 -17.70 13.05
N THR A 56 -8.71 -18.53 12.49
CA THR A 56 -7.26 -18.36 12.68
C THR A 56 -6.68 -17.62 11.49
N ILE A 57 -6.06 -16.48 11.74
CA ILE A 57 -5.47 -15.63 10.71
C ILE A 57 -3.97 -15.52 10.91
N VAL A 58 -3.21 -15.72 9.82
CA VAL A 58 -1.77 -15.44 9.79
C VAL A 58 -1.57 -13.98 9.42
N TRP A 59 -0.75 -13.28 10.19
CA TRP A 59 -0.45 -11.88 9.96
C TRP A 59 1.02 -11.58 10.21
N GLU A 60 1.53 -10.54 9.53
CA GLU A 60 2.87 -10.06 9.80
C GLU A 60 3.01 -9.63 11.24
N ALA A 61 4.08 -10.14 11.89
CA ALA A 61 4.38 -9.85 13.28
C ALA A 61 4.78 -8.39 13.50
N GLY A 62 4.45 -7.86 14.68
CA GLY A 62 4.84 -6.53 15.10
C GLY A 62 3.82 -5.46 14.73
N LEU A 63 4.24 -4.44 13.97
CA LEU A 63 3.41 -3.24 13.74
C LEU A 63 2.15 -3.51 12.92
N GLN A 64 2.22 -4.43 11.97
CA GLN A 64 1.10 -4.79 11.12
C GLN A 64 -0.01 -5.54 11.88
N SER A 65 0.35 -6.35 12.87
CA SER A 65 -0.61 -7.11 13.69
C SER A 65 -1.39 -6.26 14.70
N LEU A 66 -0.98 -5.01 14.94
CA LEU A 66 -1.67 -4.14 15.92
C LEU A 66 -3.14 -3.87 15.55
N ASP A 67 -3.48 -3.82 14.25
CA ASP A 67 -4.87 -3.69 13.83
C ASP A 67 -5.71 -4.92 14.20
N PRO A 68 -5.40 -6.14 13.75
CA PRO A 68 -6.23 -7.29 14.08
C PRO A 68 -6.24 -7.64 15.57
N LEU A 69 -5.19 -7.29 16.33
CA LEU A 69 -5.12 -7.51 17.76
C LEU A 69 -5.95 -6.50 18.57
N ASN A 70 -5.96 -5.22 18.17
CA ASN A 70 -6.52 -4.15 19.00
C ASN A 70 -7.84 -3.57 18.46
N PHE A 71 -8.15 -3.74 17.18
CA PHE A 71 -9.34 -3.17 16.57
C PHE A 71 -10.18 -4.21 15.84
N SER A 72 -9.71 -4.73 14.70
CA SER A 72 -10.59 -5.48 13.82
C SER A 72 -10.99 -6.84 14.36
N GLY A 73 -10.10 -7.57 15.03
CA GLY A 73 -10.43 -8.85 15.68
C GLY A 73 -11.46 -8.70 16.80
N PRO A 74 -11.20 -7.87 17.83
CA PRO A 74 -12.18 -7.63 18.92
C PRO A 74 -13.52 -7.08 18.42
N LYS A 75 -13.52 -6.18 17.44
CA LYS A 75 -14.74 -5.62 16.86
C LYS A 75 -15.55 -6.67 16.09
N TRP A 76 -14.88 -7.53 15.33
CA TRP A 76 -15.53 -8.65 14.64
C TRP A 76 -16.17 -9.63 15.64
N GLU A 77 -15.45 -9.99 16.70
CA GLU A 77 -15.97 -10.86 17.76
C GLU A 77 -17.21 -10.24 18.41
N GLN A 78 -17.16 -8.95 18.77
CA GLN A 78 -18.29 -8.23 19.34
C GLN A 78 -19.53 -8.24 18.40
N LEU A 79 -19.31 -8.06 17.11
CA LEU A 79 -20.38 -7.96 16.13
C LEU A 79 -20.99 -9.32 15.77
N THR A 80 -20.21 -10.38 15.75
CA THR A 80 -20.60 -11.67 15.16
C THR A 80 -20.65 -12.83 16.16
N GLY A 81 -19.94 -12.73 17.27
CA GLY A 81 -19.67 -13.85 18.19
C GLY A 81 -18.58 -14.80 17.70
N CYS A 82 -17.91 -14.51 16.61
CA CYS A 82 -16.79 -15.26 16.05
C CYS A 82 -15.47 -14.76 16.61
N LYS A 83 -14.69 -15.62 17.24
CA LYS A 83 -13.36 -15.27 17.70
C LYS A 83 -12.38 -15.14 16.53
N VAL A 84 -11.41 -14.26 16.70
CA VAL A 84 -10.28 -14.12 15.78
C VAL A 84 -8.99 -14.42 16.54
N LYS A 85 -8.30 -15.47 16.10
CA LYS A 85 -6.96 -15.81 16.62
C LYS A 85 -5.92 -15.33 15.63
N VAL A 86 -5.10 -14.37 16.05
CA VAL A 86 -3.97 -13.86 15.24
C VAL A 86 -2.74 -14.72 15.51
N VAL A 87 -2.15 -15.23 14.43
CA VAL A 87 -0.85 -15.92 14.44
C VAL A 87 0.16 -14.97 13.81
N GLU A 88 0.99 -14.36 14.64
CA GLU A 88 2.01 -13.44 14.22
C GLU A 88 3.22 -14.18 13.68
N VAL A 89 3.63 -13.84 12.46
CA VAL A 89 4.77 -14.46 11.77
C VAL A 89 5.65 -13.35 11.17
N PRO A 90 6.97 -13.35 11.42
CA PRO A 90 7.87 -12.44 10.74
C PRO A 90 7.78 -12.59 9.21
N THR A 91 7.80 -11.47 8.47
CA THR A 91 7.63 -11.47 6.99
C THR A 91 8.57 -12.45 6.29
N ALA A 92 9.82 -12.52 6.73
CA ALA A 92 10.82 -13.43 6.17
C ALA A 92 10.45 -14.93 6.27
N GLU A 93 9.58 -15.30 7.22
CA GLU A 93 9.15 -16.68 7.46
C GLU A 93 7.74 -16.98 6.94
N MET A 94 6.94 -15.96 6.63
CA MET A 94 5.51 -16.10 6.33
C MET A 94 5.28 -17.02 5.13
N PHE A 95 5.95 -16.77 4.01
CA PHE A 95 5.80 -17.60 2.81
C PHE A 95 6.06 -19.08 3.10
N THR A 96 7.17 -19.36 3.80
CA THR A 96 7.56 -20.74 4.16
C THR A 96 6.52 -21.39 5.05
N LYS A 97 6.04 -20.70 6.09
CA LYS A 97 5.03 -21.24 7.03
C LYS A 97 3.67 -21.48 6.36
N ILE A 98 3.24 -20.57 5.51
CA ILE A 98 2.00 -20.74 4.71
C ILE A 98 2.12 -22.00 3.83
N MET A 99 3.24 -22.16 3.13
CA MET A 99 3.46 -23.31 2.25
C MET A 99 3.64 -24.63 3.00
N GLN A 100 4.24 -24.61 4.19
CA GLN A 100 4.37 -25.79 5.05
C GLN A 100 3.00 -26.24 5.54
N GLU A 101 2.16 -25.34 6.02
CA GLU A 101 0.80 -25.64 6.48
C GLU A 101 -0.06 -26.17 5.34
N TYR A 102 -0.02 -25.53 4.18
CA TYR A 102 -0.75 -25.99 3.00
C TYR A 102 -0.37 -27.41 2.61
N ARG A 103 0.93 -27.75 2.57
CA ARG A 103 1.42 -29.10 2.25
C ARG A 103 1.01 -30.13 3.30
N ALA A 104 0.99 -29.73 4.57
CA ALA A 104 0.54 -30.59 5.66
C ALA A 104 -0.99 -30.82 5.64
N GLY A 105 -1.76 -29.92 5.01
CA GLY A 105 -3.21 -30.04 4.84
C GLY A 105 -3.98 -30.01 6.16
N THR A 106 -3.42 -29.39 7.21
CA THR A 106 -4.04 -29.44 8.55
C THR A 106 -5.28 -28.55 8.64
N GLY A 107 -5.36 -27.49 7.83
CA GLY A 107 -6.39 -26.46 7.90
C GLY A 107 -6.23 -25.60 9.17
N ALA A 108 -5.00 -25.39 9.62
CA ALA A 108 -4.70 -24.60 10.82
C ALA A 108 -4.89 -23.10 10.60
N TYR A 109 -4.84 -22.64 9.35
CA TYR A 109 -5.03 -21.24 8.99
C TYR A 109 -6.28 -21.08 8.12
N ASP A 110 -7.07 -20.04 8.38
CA ASP A 110 -8.27 -19.70 7.65
C ASP A 110 -8.06 -18.51 6.71
N ALA A 111 -7.50 -17.44 7.22
CA ALA A 111 -7.14 -16.27 6.42
C ALA A 111 -5.63 -15.99 6.51
N LEU A 112 -5.10 -15.42 5.44
CA LEU A 112 -3.68 -15.19 5.24
C LEU A 112 -3.46 -13.73 4.84
N ASN A 113 -2.56 -13.05 5.54
CA ASN A 113 -1.98 -11.78 5.12
C ASN A 113 -0.76 -12.12 4.27
N VAL A 114 -0.78 -11.81 2.99
CA VAL A 114 0.25 -12.22 2.02
C VAL A 114 0.84 -11.02 1.29
N VAL A 115 2.13 -11.08 1.01
CA VAL A 115 2.77 -10.13 0.10
C VAL A 115 2.29 -10.42 -1.34
N PRO A 116 1.77 -9.42 -2.07
CA PRO A 116 1.22 -9.61 -3.42
C PRO A 116 2.18 -10.28 -4.40
N ALA A 117 3.47 -10.00 -4.29
CA ALA A 117 4.50 -10.61 -5.13
C ALA A 117 4.59 -12.14 -5.00
N TRP A 118 4.12 -12.72 -3.89
CA TRP A 118 4.08 -14.17 -3.68
C TRP A 118 2.83 -14.84 -4.27
N MET A 119 1.82 -14.08 -4.64
CA MET A 119 0.53 -14.64 -5.07
C MET A 119 0.65 -15.59 -6.27
N PRO A 120 1.46 -15.35 -7.31
CA PRO A 120 1.63 -16.33 -8.39
C PRO A 120 2.12 -17.70 -7.91
N ASP A 121 3.09 -17.73 -6.97
CA ASP A 121 3.57 -18.97 -6.37
C ASP A 121 2.50 -19.70 -5.56
N LEU A 122 1.82 -18.96 -4.68
CA LEU A 122 0.78 -19.50 -3.81
C LEU A 122 -0.43 -20.02 -4.60
N VAL A 123 -0.84 -19.29 -5.65
CA VAL A 123 -1.93 -19.71 -6.55
C VAL A 123 -1.51 -20.92 -7.38
N GLN A 124 -0.29 -20.94 -7.93
CA GLN A 124 0.21 -22.06 -8.69
C GLN A 124 0.30 -23.34 -7.83
N ALA A 125 0.71 -23.19 -6.57
CA ALA A 125 0.73 -24.30 -5.62
C ALA A 125 -0.67 -24.77 -5.21
N GLY A 126 -1.72 -23.97 -5.42
CA GLY A 126 -3.08 -24.23 -4.96
C GLY A 126 -3.32 -23.84 -3.49
N ALA A 127 -2.42 -23.05 -2.89
CA ALA A 127 -2.51 -22.67 -1.47
C ALA A 127 -3.58 -21.60 -1.18
N LEU A 128 -3.98 -20.82 -2.18
CA LEU A 128 -5.02 -19.79 -2.04
C LEU A 128 -6.34 -20.23 -2.66
N GLU A 129 -7.43 -19.88 -2.02
CA GLU A 129 -8.79 -20.08 -2.51
C GLU A 129 -9.16 -19.03 -3.56
N ASN A 130 -9.84 -19.43 -4.63
CA ASN A 130 -10.43 -18.48 -5.58
C ASN A 130 -11.65 -17.80 -4.94
N LEU A 131 -11.61 -16.48 -4.83
CA LEU A 131 -12.63 -15.70 -4.14
C LEU A 131 -13.81 -15.28 -5.01
N ASP A 132 -13.76 -15.44 -6.35
CA ASP A 132 -14.85 -15.04 -7.25
C ASP A 132 -16.22 -15.60 -6.83
N PRO A 133 -16.37 -16.91 -6.51
CA PRO A 133 -17.67 -17.45 -6.10
C PRO A 133 -18.21 -16.83 -4.82
N TYR A 134 -17.32 -16.48 -3.88
CA TYR A 134 -17.71 -15.83 -2.62
C TYR A 134 -18.09 -14.38 -2.83
N VAL A 135 -17.35 -13.65 -3.69
CA VAL A 135 -17.65 -12.26 -4.08
C VAL A 135 -19.05 -12.19 -4.69
N ASP A 136 -19.38 -13.09 -5.61
CA ASP A 136 -20.66 -13.09 -6.29
C ASP A 136 -21.81 -13.51 -5.35
N LYS A 137 -21.61 -14.56 -4.55
CA LYS A 137 -22.58 -15.03 -3.53
C LYS A 137 -22.96 -13.93 -2.55
N ASN A 138 -22.01 -13.09 -2.15
CA ASN A 138 -22.21 -12.05 -1.14
C ASN A 138 -22.43 -10.63 -1.72
N GLY A 139 -22.54 -10.50 -3.05
CA GLY A 139 -22.82 -9.22 -3.72
C GLY A 139 -21.76 -8.15 -3.46
N PHE A 140 -20.47 -8.55 -3.39
CA PHE A 140 -19.38 -7.63 -3.01
C PHE A 140 -18.64 -7.05 -4.23
N ARG A 141 -18.92 -7.49 -5.44
CA ARG A 141 -18.18 -7.09 -6.66
C ARG A 141 -18.16 -5.57 -6.90
N ALA A 142 -19.27 -4.88 -6.62
CA ALA A 142 -19.35 -3.42 -6.77
C ALA A 142 -18.42 -2.67 -5.81
N GLU A 143 -18.21 -3.19 -4.59
CA GLU A 143 -17.28 -2.60 -3.62
C GLU A 143 -15.82 -2.69 -4.08
N LEU A 144 -15.46 -3.77 -4.77
CA LEU A 144 -14.12 -3.98 -5.28
C LEU A 144 -13.77 -2.99 -6.39
N GLN A 145 -14.76 -2.49 -7.15
CA GLN A 145 -14.52 -1.47 -8.17
C GLN A 145 -14.14 -0.09 -7.59
N LYS A 146 -14.40 0.15 -6.30
CA LYS A 146 -14.03 1.37 -5.59
C LYS A 146 -12.58 1.35 -5.07
N ILE A 147 -11.87 0.24 -5.21
CA ILE A 147 -10.45 0.11 -4.90
C ILE A 147 -9.66 0.75 -6.04
N ALA A 148 -8.68 1.58 -5.70
CA ALA A 148 -7.82 2.21 -6.69
C ALA A 148 -7.19 1.15 -7.61
N PRO A 149 -7.20 1.36 -8.95
CA PRO A 149 -6.85 0.32 -9.92
C PRO A 149 -5.50 -0.34 -9.67
N THR A 150 -4.50 0.42 -9.26
CA THR A 150 -3.14 -0.09 -9.00
C THR A 150 -3.15 -1.17 -7.90
N TYR A 151 -3.84 -0.93 -6.79
CA TYR A 151 -3.95 -1.93 -5.71
C TYR A 151 -4.84 -3.10 -6.13
N ARG A 152 -5.96 -2.83 -6.79
CA ARG A 152 -6.85 -3.87 -7.29
C ARG A 152 -6.12 -4.85 -8.20
N ASP A 153 -5.37 -4.33 -9.17
CA ASP A 153 -4.68 -5.14 -10.17
C ASP A 153 -3.45 -5.87 -9.60
N ASN A 154 -2.81 -5.32 -8.56
CA ASN A 154 -1.66 -5.90 -7.89
C ASN A 154 -2.03 -6.88 -6.77
N GLN A 155 -2.91 -6.47 -5.87
CA GLN A 155 -3.18 -7.18 -4.60
C GLN A 155 -4.36 -8.15 -4.67
N MET A 156 -5.09 -8.20 -5.79
CA MET A 156 -6.29 -9.03 -5.88
C MET A 156 -6.19 -10.13 -6.94
N MET A 157 -5.53 -9.88 -8.07
CA MET A 157 -5.75 -10.64 -9.29
C MET A 157 -4.54 -11.48 -9.70
N VAL A 158 -4.77 -12.79 -9.91
CA VAL A 158 -3.83 -13.67 -10.61
C VAL A 158 -4.59 -14.33 -11.76
N ASN A 159 -4.09 -14.22 -12.99
CA ASN A 159 -4.69 -14.78 -14.20
C ASN A 159 -6.19 -14.44 -14.34
N GLY A 160 -6.57 -13.20 -14.02
CA GLY A 160 -7.94 -12.70 -14.14
C GLY A 160 -8.93 -13.20 -13.08
N LYS A 161 -8.46 -13.93 -12.06
CA LYS A 161 -9.28 -14.41 -10.92
C LYS A 161 -8.86 -13.72 -9.63
N ILE A 162 -9.80 -13.54 -8.72
CA ILE A 162 -9.60 -12.90 -7.42
C ILE A 162 -9.08 -13.94 -6.42
N TYR A 163 -7.91 -13.66 -5.82
CA TYR A 163 -7.31 -14.50 -4.77
C TYR A 163 -7.02 -13.74 -3.48
N GLY A 164 -7.17 -12.43 -3.48
CA GLY A 164 -6.99 -11.60 -2.31
C GLY A 164 -7.76 -10.29 -2.39
N PHE A 165 -7.80 -9.57 -1.27
CA PHE A 165 -8.27 -8.20 -1.19
C PHE A 165 -7.18 -7.34 -0.57
N PRO A 166 -7.05 -6.05 -0.94
CA PRO A 166 -6.07 -5.19 -0.31
C PRO A 166 -6.25 -5.14 1.20
N ASP A 167 -5.15 -5.22 1.92
CA ASP A 167 -5.10 -4.96 3.35
C ASP A 167 -4.49 -3.62 3.66
N ASP A 168 -3.50 -3.24 2.85
CA ASP A 168 -2.66 -2.07 3.03
C ASP A 168 -2.37 -1.40 1.69
N GLY A 169 -2.44 -0.09 1.67
CA GLY A 169 -2.17 0.75 0.51
C GLY A 169 -0.73 1.27 0.47
N ASP A 170 0.22 0.42 0.79
CA ASP A 170 1.64 0.77 0.76
C ASP A 170 2.06 1.42 -0.55
N VAL A 171 2.79 2.50 -0.45
CA VAL A 171 3.44 3.21 -1.55
C VAL A 171 4.52 4.14 -1.00
N PHE A 172 5.66 4.24 -1.66
CA PHE A 172 6.65 5.22 -1.25
C PHE A 172 6.18 6.65 -1.51
N LEU A 173 6.44 7.54 -0.56
CA LEU A 173 6.21 8.95 -0.67
C LEU A 173 7.48 9.71 -0.33
N PHE A 174 7.71 10.83 -1.01
CA PHE A 174 8.81 11.74 -0.71
C PHE A 174 8.38 12.76 0.35
N TYR A 175 9.16 12.84 1.41
CA TYR A 175 8.99 13.76 2.53
C TYR A 175 10.12 14.76 2.55
N TYR A 176 9.82 16.03 2.75
CA TYR A 176 10.83 17.07 2.84
C TYR A 176 10.49 18.12 3.89
N ARG A 177 11.50 18.77 4.43
CA ARG A 177 11.39 19.87 5.37
C ARG A 177 11.02 21.16 4.64
N LYS A 178 9.69 21.44 4.54
CA LYS A 178 9.18 22.63 3.85
C LYS A 178 9.71 23.94 4.44
N ASP A 179 9.99 23.97 5.74
CA ASP A 179 10.61 25.09 6.41
C ASP A 179 12.08 25.34 5.96
N ILE A 180 12.85 24.28 5.73
CA ILE A 180 14.23 24.39 5.18
C ILE A 180 14.16 24.84 3.72
N PHE A 181 13.33 24.22 2.93
CA PHE A 181 13.19 24.54 1.51
C PHE A 181 12.68 25.97 1.27
N ALA A 182 11.94 26.55 2.21
CA ALA A 182 11.43 27.91 2.12
C ALA A 182 12.43 28.98 2.62
N ARG A 183 13.62 28.62 3.13
CA ARG A 183 14.61 29.58 3.64
C ARG A 183 15.17 30.48 2.51
N PRO A 184 15.05 31.83 2.59
CA PRO A 184 15.50 32.72 1.51
C PRO A 184 17.01 32.67 1.23
N ASP A 185 17.82 32.44 2.28
CA ASP A 185 19.27 32.29 2.16
C ASP A 185 19.63 31.02 1.36
N LEU A 186 18.97 29.88 1.65
CA LEU A 186 19.18 28.62 0.94
C LEU A 186 18.69 28.70 -0.51
N GLN A 187 17.52 29.30 -0.73
CA GLN A 187 16.96 29.52 -2.07
C GLN A 187 17.92 30.30 -2.96
N LYS A 188 18.45 31.42 -2.44
CA LYS A 188 19.40 32.27 -3.17
C LYS A 188 20.70 31.51 -3.47
N ALA A 189 21.27 30.87 -2.46
CA ALA A 189 22.55 30.18 -2.61
C ALA A 189 22.43 28.96 -3.55
N PHE A 190 21.37 28.20 -3.44
CA PHE A 190 21.12 27.03 -4.30
C PHE A 190 20.93 27.45 -5.76
N LYS A 191 20.09 28.47 -6.01
CA LYS A 191 19.86 28.98 -7.38
C LYS A 191 21.13 29.53 -8.01
N ALA A 192 21.98 30.20 -7.24
CA ALA A 192 23.28 30.69 -7.71
C ALA A 192 24.24 29.54 -8.08
N LYS A 193 24.17 28.39 -7.37
CA LYS A 193 25.06 27.23 -7.61
C LYS A 193 24.57 26.33 -8.77
N TYR A 194 23.25 26.10 -8.87
CA TYR A 194 22.67 25.09 -9.78
C TYR A 194 21.78 25.64 -10.89
N ASN A 195 21.49 26.96 -10.88
CA ASN A 195 20.66 27.65 -11.88
C ASN A 195 19.20 27.20 -11.97
N TYR A 196 18.65 26.65 -10.87
CA TYR A 196 17.22 26.37 -10.71
C TYR A 196 16.81 26.54 -9.23
N ASP A 197 15.51 26.62 -8.95
CA ASP A 197 14.98 26.88 -7.62
C ASP A 197 15.09 25.63 -6.72
N LEU A 198 15.37 25.82 -5.42
CA LEU A 198 15.35 24.76 -4.41
C LEU A 198 13.89 24.33 -4.18
N ALA A 199 13.51 23.20 -4.73
CA ALA A 199 12.17 22.61 -4.65
C ALA A 199 12.27 21.08 -4.54
N PRO A 200 11.21 20.36 -4.19
CA PRO A 200 11.23 18.89 -4.21
C PRO A 200 11.77 18.35 -5.54
N PRO A 201 12.75 17.44 -5.51
CA PRO A 201 13.44 16.98 -6.71
C PRO A 201 12.50 16.20 -7.64
N LYS A 202 12.54 16.49 -8.93
CA LYS A 202 11.80 15.77 -9.96
C LYS A 202 12.63 14.65 -10.60
N THR A 203 13.95 14.68 -10.43
CA THR A 203 14.89 13.67 -10.95
C THR A 203 15.88 13.27 -9.87
N TRP A 204 16.46 12.08 -9.99
CA TRP A 204 17.48 11.62 -9.07
C TRP A 204 18.74 12.50 -9.10
N LYS A 205 19.10 13.07 -10.26
CA LYS A 205 20.14 14.08 -10.34
C LYS A 205 19.86 15.30 -9.47
N GLN A 206 18.63 15.84 -9.52
CA GLN A 206 18.25 16.96 -8.65
C GLN A 206 18.28 16.56 -7.18
N PHE A 207 17.88 15.33 -6.85
CA PHE A 207 17.98 14.80 -5.50
C PHE A 207 19.42 14.81 -4.98
N ASP A 208 20.38 14.33 -5.78
CA ASP A 208 21.80 14.32 -5.42
C ASP A 208 22.37 15.73 -5.23
N GLU A 209 22.01 16.66 -6.10
CA GLU A 209 22.43 18.07 -6.04
C GLU A 209 21.88 18.75 -4.79
N ILE A 210 20.59 18.57 -4.49
CA ILE A 210 19.93 19.13 -3.30
C ILE A 210 20.48 18.47 -2.03
N GLY A 211 20.62 17.16 -1.99
CA GLY A 211 21.16 16.41 -0.84
C GLY A 211 22.55 16.86 -0.47
N SER A 212 23.44 16.96 -1.46
CA SER A 212 24.82 17.46 -1.26
C SER A 212 24.85 18.91 -0.77
N PHE A 213 24.07 19.79 -1.42
CA PHE A 213 24.00 21.21 -1.07
C PHE A 213 23.52 21.40 0.38
N LEU A 214 22.40 20.76 0.74
CA LEU A 214 21.83 20.92 2.07
C LEU A 214 22.76 20.37 3.16
N THR A 215 23.44 19.24 2.92
CA THR A 215 24.41 18.69 3.87
C THR A 215 25.58 19.65 4.08
N GLU A 216 26.16 20.19 3.00
CA GLU A 216 27.27 21.15 3.10
C GLU A 216 26.86 22.43 3.85
N THR A 217 25.67 22.95 3.54
CA THR A 217 25.22 24.25 4.06
C THR A 217 24.69 24.15 5.49
N LEU A 218 24.03 23.03 5.84
CA LEU A 218 23.41 22.84 7.16
C LEU A 218 24.26 22.02 8.13
N LYS A 219 25.52 21.76 7.79
CA LYS A 219 26.45 20.98 8.63
C LYS A 219 26.55 21.52 10.06
N SER A 220 26.61 22.82 10.22
CA SER A 220 26.68 23.49 11.54
C SER A 220 25.38 23.36 12.35
N GLU A 221 24.26 23.11 11.69
CA GLU A 221 22.95 22.82 12.30
C GLU A 221 22.76 21.33 12.61
N GLY A 222 23.70 20.47 12.22
CA GLY A 222 23.62 19.02 12.39
C GLY A 222 22.58 18.35 11.52
N ILE A 223 22.23 18.96 10.36
CA ILE A 223 21.21 18.48 9.45
C ILE A 223 21.87 17.91 8.19
N TYR A 224 21.51 16.70 7.82
CA TYR A 224 21.87 16.02 6.59
C TYR A 224 20.87 16.33 5.49
N GLY A 225 21.30 16.29 4.24
CA GLY A 225 20.44 16.52 3.07
C GLY A 225 19.35 15.48 2.92
N ALA A 226 19.65 14.22 3.22
CA ALA A 226 18.66 13.15 3.20
C ALA A 226 18.98 12.05 4.22
N SER A 227 18.01 11.17 4.48
CA SER A 227 18.22 9.87 5.10
C SER A 227 17.28 8.86 4.44
N PHE A 228 17.75 7.63 4.25
CA PHE A 228 16.97 6.55 3.63
C PHE A 228 17.17 5.24 4.36
N PHE A 229 16.30 4.29 4.05
CA PHE A 229 16.55 2.88 4.33
C PHE A 229 17.73 2.39 3.49
N ARG A 230 18.72 1.83 4.14
CA ARG A 230 19.86 1.18 3.48
C ARG A 230 20.04 -0.27 3.92
N GLU A 231 19.27 -0.71 4.93
CA GLU A 231 19.17 -2.12 5.23
C GLU A 231 18.71 -2.89 3.97
N PRO A 232 19.38 -4.01 3.61
CA PRO A 232 19.23 -4.62 2.28
C PRO A 232 17.81 -4.92 1.82
N PRO A 233 16.86 -5.39 2.68
CA PRO A 233 15.49 -5.64 2.24
C PRO A 233 14.78 -4.39 1.71
N TYR A 234 15.03 -3.25 2.33
CA TYR A 234 14.41 -1.97 1.95
C TYR A 234 15.16 -1.26 0.82
N ALA A 235 16.50 -1.30 0.86
CA ALA A 235 17.33 -0.74 -0.20
C ALA A 235 17.11 -1.44 -1.55
N MET A 236 16.72 -2.72 -1.53
CA MET A 236 16.33 -3.46 -2.72
C MET A 236 15.11 -2.81 -3.41
N LEU A 237 14.08 -2.47 -2.67
CA LEU A 237 12.88 -1.82 -3.21
C LEU A 237 13.22 -0.46 -3.84
N MET A 238 14.08 0.33 -3.17
CA MET A 238 14.55 1.61 -3.73
C MET A 238 15.39 1.43 -4.99
N PHE A 239 16.21 0.38 -5.06
CA PHE A 239 16.93 0.04 -6.29
C PHE A 239 15.95 -0.32 -7.41
N GLN A 240 14.96 -1.15 -7.15
CA GLN A 240 13.98 -1.60 -8.14
C GLN A 240 13.14 -0.43 -8.67
N GLU A 241 12.70 0.49 -7.81
CA GLU A 241 12.02 1.72 -8.21
C GLU A 241 12.89 2.56 -9.14
N ARG A 242 14.06 2.98 -8.65
CA ARG A 242 14.96 3.87 -9.36
C ARG A 242 15.44 3.25 -10.69
N PHE A 243 15.77 1.97 -10.67
CA PHE A 243 16.19 1.24 -11.87
C PHE A 243 15.16 1.33 -12.99
N ARG A 244 13.86 1.12 -12.68
CA ARG A 244 12.77 1.20 -13.66
C ARG A 244 12.49 2.64 -14.10
N VAL A 245 12.48 3.57 -13.16
CA VAL A 245 12.27 5.00 -13.42
C VAL A 245 13.34 5.55 -14.36
N GLU A 246 14.58 5.09 -14.23
CA GLU A 246 15.69 5.48 -15.11
C GLU A 246 15.79 4.65 -16.40
N GLY A 247 14.75 3.86 -16.72
CA GLY A 247 14.61 3.13 -17.98
C GLY A 247 15.17 1.72 -17.98
N GLY A 248 15.54 1.18 -16.82
CA GLY A 248 15.95 -0.21 -16.65
C GLY A 248 14.78 -1.18 -16.84
N ARG A 249 15.10 -2.38 -17.30
CA ARG A 249 14.18 -3.52 -17.34
C ARG A 249 14.81 -4.69 -16.61
N PHE A 250 14.01 -5.50 -15.94
CA PHE A 250 14.53 -6.64 -15.17
C PHE A 250 15.01 -7.77 -16.07
N PHE A 251 14.26 -8.03 -17.14
CA PHE A 251 14.59 -9.09 -18.09
C PHE A 251 14.38 -8.62 -19.53
N ASP A 252 15.15 -9.20 -20.45
CA ASP A 252 14.84 -9.15 -21.86
C ASP A 252 13.55 -9.95 -22.14
N PRO A 253 12.50 -9.37 -22.72
CA PRO A 253 11.21 -10.01 -22.84
C PRO A 253 11.16 -11.18 -23.83
N GLN A 254 12.19 -11.33 -24.68
CA GLN A 254 12.25 -12.41 -25.67
C GLN A 254 12.99 -13.63 -25.11
N SER A 255 14.16 -13.39 -24.54
CA SER A 255 15.07 -14.44 -24.06
C SER A 255 14.89 -14.75 -22.55
N MET A 256 14.23 -13.91 -21.79
CA MET A 256 14.20 -13.94 -20.32
C MET A 256 15.58 -13.86 -19.66
N LYS A 257 16.58 -13.34 -20.37
CA LYS A 257 17.87 -13.02 -19.78
C LYS A 257 17.71 -11.84 -18.82
N ALA A 258 18.30 -11.95 -17.64
CA ALA A 258 18.34 -10.86 -16.68
C ALA A 258 19.15 -9.67 -17.26
N THR A 259 18.61 -8.46 -17.10
CA THR A 259 19.25 -7.22 -17.58
C THR A 259 19.49 -6.21 -16.46
N VAL A 260 19.37 -6.66 -15.21
CA VAL A 260 19.62 -5.85 -14.02
C VAL A 260 21.06 -5.30 -13.99
N ASN A 261 22.01 -6.01 -14.61
CA ASN A 261 23.42 -5.62 -14.76
C ASN A 261 23.71 -4.72 -15.97
N SER A 262 22.65 -4.15 -16.59
CA SER A 262 22.79 -3.15 -17.65
C SER A 262 23.54 -1.89 -17.17
N PRO A 263 24.03 -1.04 -18.08
CA PRO A 263 24.65 0.24 -17.69
C PRO A 263 23.76 1.09 -16.76
N VAL A 264 22.43 1.02 -16.92
CA VAL A 264 21.47 1.71 -16.03
C VAL A 264 21.56 1.11 -14.62
N GLY A 265 21.51 -0.20 -14.47
CA GLY A 265 21.60 -0.85 -13.16
C GLY A 265 22.89 -0.54 -12.42
N VAL A 266 24.02 -0.64 -13.14
CA VAL A 266 25.36 -0.33 -12.56
C VAL A 266 25.43 1.13 -12.11
N ARG A 267 24.92 2.07 -12.92
CA ARG A 267 24.86 3.49 -12.55
C ARG A 267 24.00 3.69 -11.31
N VAL A 268 22.77 3.16 -11.29
CA VAL A 268 21.85 3.31 -10.15
C VAL A 268 22.48 2.76 -8.87
N LEU A 269 23.05 1.57 -8.90
CA LEU A 269 23.67 0.97 -7.72
C LEU A 269 24.90 1.79 -7.24
N THR A 270 25.67 2.35 -8.17
CA THR A 270 26.81 3.22 -7.86
C THR A 270 26.35 4.53 -7.21
N GLU A 271 25.31 5.15 -7.76
CA GLU A 271 24.75 6.39 -7.25
C GLU A 271 24.15 6.20 -5.87
N MET A 272 23.40 5.13 -5.63
CA MET A 272 22.88 4.77 -4.30
C MET A 272 23.97 4.68 -3.23
N ARG A 273 25.13 4.10 -3.57
CA ARG A 273 26.29 4.10 -2.65
C ARG A 273 26.84 5.49 -2.43
N ASN A 274 26.97 6.27 -3.49
CA ASN A 274 27.55 7.61 -3.42
C ASN A 274 26.68 8.62 -2.63
N GLU A 275 25.37 8.40 -2.58
CA GLU A 275 24.42 9.21 -1.82
C GLU A 275 24.66 9.15 -0.31
N ASN A 276 25.28 8.08 0.20
CA ASN A 276 25.59 7.98 1.63
C ASN A 276 26.46 9.13 2.13
N ARG A 277 27.21 9.82 1.25
CA ARG A 277 28.05 11.00 1.60
C ARG A 277 27.26 12.19 2.17
N PHE A 278 25.98 12.33 1.81
CA PHE A 278 25.11 13.39 2.31
C PHE A 278 24.02 12.88 3.25
N MET A 279 24.20 11.67 3.79
CA MET A 279 23.33 11.03 4.76
C MET A 279 24.04 10.86 6.11
N PRO A 280 23.30 10.58 7.20
CA PRO A 280 23.90 10.34 8.51
C PRO A 280 24.91 9.18 8.50
N PRO A 281 25.97 9.25 9.31
CA PRO A 281 26.91 8.14 9.47
C PRO A 281 26.20 6.86 9.92
N GLY A 282 26.57 5.72 9.33
CA GLY A 282 25.98 4.42 9.65
C GLY A 282 24.63 4.17 8.95
N VAL A 283 24.27 5.02 8.00
CA VAL A 283 23.00 4.89 7.23
C VAL A 283 22.85 3.51 6.58
N GLU A 284 23.94 2.81 6.28
CA GLU A 284 23.91 1.45 5.71
C GLU A 284 23.16 0.42 6.57
N LYS A 285 22.95 0.75 7.84
CA LYS A 285 22.22 -0.08 8.82
C LYS A 285 20.81 0.46 9.13
N PHE A 286 20.39 1.53 8.47
CA PHE A 286 19.08 2.11 8.74
C PHE A 286 17.98 1.25 8.11
N GLY A 287 17.12 0.73 8.98
CA GLY A 287 15.80 0.21 8.65
C GLY A 287 14.73 1.28 8.83
N PHE A 288 13.50 0.82 9.00
CA PHE A 288 12.34 1.71 9.16
C PHE A 288 12.45 2.60 10.40
N VAL A 289 12.80 2.01 11.55
CA VAL A 289 12.77 2.70 12.85
C VAL A 289 13.92 3.71 12.97
N GLU A 290 15.13 3.34 12.57
CA GLU A 290 16.31 4.20 12.63
C GLU A 290 16.16 5.41 11.71
N ASN A 291 15.69 5.19 10.48
CA ASN A 291 15.43 6.28 9.54
C ASN A 291 14.32 7.20 10.02
N LEU A 292 13.23 6.64 10.59
CA LEU A 292 12.15 7.41 11.21
C LEU A 292 12.68 8.30 12.33
N ALA A 293 13.49 7.74 13.23
CA ALA A 293 14.03 8.48 14.38
C ALA A 293 14.87 9.69 13.93
N VAL A 294 15.74 9.51 12.94
CA VAL A 294 16.55 10.59 12.37
C VAL A 294 15.67 11.68 11.73
N PHE A 295 14.64 11.29 11.00
CA PHE A 295 13.73 12.23 10.35
C PHE A 295 12.90 13.01 11.37
N LEU A 296 12.27 12.33 12.34
CA LEU A 296 11.48 12.99 13.39
C LEU A 296 12.31 13.88 14.31
N ASP A 297 13.59 13.56 14.51
CA ASP A 297 14.53 14.43 15.26
C ASP A 297 14.91 15.69 14.48
N GLY A 298 14.53 15.79 13.20
CA GLY A 298 14.81 16.92 12.32
C GLY A 298 16.23 16.93 11.76
N LYS A 299 16.97 15.84 11.87
CA LYS A 299 18.35 15.68 11.40
C LYS A 299 18.47 15.35 9.90
N SER A 300 17.36 15.20 9.21
CA SER A 300 17.31 14.97 7.76
C SER A 300 16.37 15.97 7.11
N ALA A 301 16.80 16.57 5.99
CA ALA A 301 15.98 17.49 5.21
C ALA A 301 15.03 16.78 4.27
N MET A 302 15.36 15.57 3.82
CA MET A 302 14.57 14.77 2.87
C MET A 302 14.60 13.29 3.26
N THR A 303 13.50 12.58 2.99
CA THR A 303 13.46 11.12 3.05
C THR A 303 12.42 10.56 2.07
N ILE A 304 12.54 9.29 1.71
CA ILE A 304 11.50 8.50 1.04
C ILE A 304 11.10 7.39 1.99
N SER A 305 9.80 7.19 2.18
CA SER A 305 9.30 6.17 3.08
C SER A 305 7.84 5.85 2.81
N TRP A 306 7.33 4.84 3.51
CA TRP A 306 5.92 4.49 3.57
C TRP A 306 5.06 5.60 4.20
N PRO A 307 3.76 5.60 3.94
CA PRO A 307 2.83 6.63 4.40
C PRO A 307 2.82 6.90 5.92
N PRO A 308 3.04 5.93 6.82
CA PRO A 308 3.04 6.20 8.27
C PRO A 308 3.98 7.32 8.71
N TYR A 309 5.07 7.58 7.98
CA TYR A 309 5.98 8.70 8.29
C TYR A 309 5.27 10.05 8.31
N GLY A 310 4.30 10.28 7.42
CA GLY A 310 3.52 11.51 7.39
C GLY A 310 2.71 11.72 8.67
N ARG A 311 2.05 10.66 9.15
CA ARG A 311 1.27 10.68 10.40
C ARG A 311 2.16 10.88 11.62
N PHE A 312 3.29 10.17 11.67
CA PHE A 312 4.26 10.27 12.76
C PHE A 312 4.94 11.64 12.78
N ALA A 313 5.32 12.17 11.61
CA ALA A 313 5.91 13.48 11.49
C ALA A 313 4.95 14.61 11.93
N ALA A 314 3.65 14.46 11.67
CA ALA A 314 2.61 15.36 12.14
C ALA A 314 2.36 15.26 13.66
N GLY A 315 2.83 14.20 14.32
CA GLY A 315 2.53 13.91 15.72
C GLY A 315 1.09 13.45 15.96
N TYR A 316 0.46 12.86 14.92
CA TYR A 316 -0.93 12.42 14.99
C TYR A 316 -1.10 11.31 16.04
N LEU A 317 -1.89 11.65 17.09
CA LEU A 317 -2.16 10.79 18.25
C LEU A 317 -0.90 10.15 18.87
N SER A 318 0.18 10.93 18.99
CA SER A 318 1.47 10.49 19.54
C SER A 318 1.40 9.99 20.98
N GLU A 319 0.33 10.32 21.72
CA GLU A 319 0.08 9.85 23.08
C GLU A 319 -0.55 8.44 23.15
N GLU A 320 -0.88 7.85 21.99
CA GLU A 320 -1.41 6.49 21.91
C GLU A 320 -0.36 5.49 22.41
N LYS A 321 -0.73 4.66 23.40
CA LYS A 321 0.19 3.70 24.03
C LYS A 321 0.87 2.77 23.01
N ALA A 322 0.15 2.35 21.99
CA ALA A 322 0.68 1.51 20.91
C ALA A 322 1.75 2.20 20.06
N LEU A 323 1.88 3.53 20.17
CA LEU A 323 2.92 4.35 19.51
C LEU A 323 4.10 4.72 20.43
N SER A 324 4.21 4.13 21.61
CA SER A 324 5.30 4.41 22.56
C SER A 324 6.72 4.19 22.00
N TRP A 325 6.84 3.41 20.93
CA TRP A 325 8.08 3.17 20.19
C TRP A 325 8.44 4.30 19.20
N VAL A 326 7.47 5.16 18.83
CA VAL A 326 7.68 6.27 17.90
C VAL A 326 8.28 7.45 18.65
N PRO A 327 9.44 7.97 18.24
CA PRO A 327 10.00 9.18 18.84
C PRO A 327 9.07 10.39 18.66
N LYS A 328 9.04 11.27 19.64
CA LYS A 328 8.28 12.52 19.53
C LYS A 328 8.82 13.37 18.38
N SER A 329 7.92 13.79 17.48
CA SER A 329 8.29 14.62 16.33
C SER A 329 8.73 16.03 16.76
N LYS A 330 9.91 16.45 16.31
CA LYS A 330 10.40 17.84 16.40
C LYS A 330 10.08 18.65 15.14
N ILE A 331 9.43 18.02 14.16
CA ILE A 331 9.15 18.57 12.82
C ILE A 331 7.67 18.65 12.48
N ALA A 332 6.80 18.52 13.47
CA ALA A 332 5.36 18.67 13.28
C ALA A 332 5.02 20.02 12.63
N GLY A 333 4.19 19.99 11.58
CA GLY A 333 3.84 21.16 10.78
C GLY A 333 4.92 21.68 9.82
N LYS A 334 6.11 21.03 9.77
CA LYS A 334 7.25 21.45 8.94
C LYS A 334 7.51 20.53 7.74
N VAL A 335 6.69 19.49 7.55
CA VAL A 335 6.88 18.48 6.51
C VAL A 335 5.98 18.77 5.31
N GLY A 336 6.55 18.66 4.13
CA GLY A 336 5.85 18.64 2.86
C GLY A 336 5.90 17.25 2.23
N TYR A 337 4.98 16.99 1.31
CA TYR A 337 4.75 15.70 0.67
C TYR A 337 4.85 15.84 -0.84
N ALA A 338 5.50 14.90 -1.50
CA ALA A 338 5.63 14.88 -2.97
C ALA A 338 5.82 13.44 -3.46
N LEU A 339 5.76 13.23 -4.77
CA LEU A 339 6.20 11.98 -5.37
C LEU A 339 7.73 11.87 -5.29
N PRO A 340 8.28 10.65 -5.19
CA PRO A 340 9.71 10.43 -5.34
C PRO A 340 10.24 10.92 -6.69
N PRO A 341 11.57 11.15 -6.81
CA PRO A 341 12.18 11.54 -8.08
C PRO A 341 11.81 10.59 -9.22
N GLY A 342 11.36 11.13 -10.34
CA GLY A 342 10.83 10.37 -11.47
C GLY A 342 9.32 10.17 -11.47
N GLY A 343 8.63 10.47 -10.36
CA GLY A 343 7.17 10.52 -10.28
C GLY A 343 6.45 9.16 -10.26
N HIS A 344 7.19 8.08 -10.11
CA HIS A 344 6.67 6.71 -10.10
C HIS A 344 7.15 5.94 -8.86
N PRO A 345 6.48 6.08 -7.71
CA PRO A 345 6.87 5.41 -6.49
C PRO A 345 6.66 3.88 -6.56
N GLU A 346 7.49 3.11 -5.85
CA GLU A 346 7.25 1.69 -5.62
C GLU A 346 6.03 1.51 -4.70
N LEU A 347 5.19 0.51 -4.96
CA LEU A 347 4.15 0.08 -4.03
C LEU A 347 4.72 -0.61 -2.79
N ALA A 348 5.96 -1.08 -2.90
CA ALA A 348 6.83 -1.43 -1.78
C ALA A 348 6.20 -2.41 -0.77
N LEU A 349 6.01 -3.64 -1.17
CA LEU A 349 5.37 -4.75 -0.48
C LEU A 349 3.85 -4.69 -0.50
N GLY A 350 3.20 -3.84 0.28
CA GLY A 350 1.77 -3.91 0.52
C GLY A 350 1.34 -5.29 1.03
N PHE A 351 0.11 -5.41 1.45
CA PHE A 351 -0.41 -6.72 1.86
C PHE A 351 -1.79 -6.98 1.27
N ALA A 352 -2.06 -8.24 0.99
CA ALA A 352 -3.37 -8.72 0.57
C ALA A 352 -3.91 -9.74 1.56
N LEU A 353 -5.22 -9.72 1.78
CA LEU A 353 -5.93 -10.70 2.58
C LEU A 353 -6.48 -11.79 1.69
N SER A 354 -6.05 -13.01 1.89
CA SER A 354 -6.44 -14.20 1.15
C SER A 354 -7.08 -15.25 2.05
N VAL A 355 -7.83 -16.18 1.47
CA VAL A 355 -8.36 -17.35 2.18
C VAL A 355 -7.48 -18.54 1.88
N ALA A 356 -7.06 -19.27 2.91
CA ALA A 356 -6.31 -20.51 2.75
C ALA A 356 -7.18 -21.59 2.10
N SER A 357 -6.69 -22.23 1.03
CA SER A 357 -7.44 -23.30 0.35
C SER A 357 -7.66 -24.52 1.24
N SER A 358 -6.77 -24.77 2.21
CA SER A 358 -6.87 -25.83 3.23
C SER A 358 -7.87 -25.51 4.36
N SER A 359 -8.38 -24.27 4.47
CA SER A 359 -9.31 -23.85 5.52
C SER A 359 -10.59 -24.68 5.51
N LYS A 360 -11.04 -25.06 6.72
CA LYS A 360 -12.33 -25.71 6.96
C LYS A 360 -13.47 -24.71 7.20
N GLN A 361 -13.13 -23.40 7.22
CA GLN A 361 -14.05 -22.30 7.52
C GLN A 361 -13.98 -21.18 6.47
N LYS A 362 -13.81 -21.55 5.18
CA LYS A 362 -13.59 -20.61 4.07
C LYS A 362 -14.64 -19.51 3.98
N ASP A 363 -15.93 -19.83 4.14
CA ASP A 363 -17.01 -18.84 4.15
C ASP A 363 -16.82 -17.79 5.25
N LEU A 364 -16.45 -18.20 6.48
CA LEU A 364 -16.24 -17.30 7.59
C LEU A 364 -14.98 -16.44 7.41
N ALA A 365 -13.88 -17.05 6.94
CA ALA A 365 -12.66 -16.34 6.60
C ALA A 365 -12.92 -15.28 5.52
N TYR A 366 -13.64 -15.65 4.45
CA TYR A 366 -14.04 -14.72 3.41
C TYR A 366 -14.90 -13.56 3.95
N LEU A 367 -15.91 -13.84 4.78
CA LEU A 367 -16.79 -12.81 5.36
C LEU A 367 -16.02 -11.82 6.25
N PHE A 368 -15.03 -12.31 7.00
CA PHE A 368 -14.13 -11.44 7.76
C PHE A 368 -13.33 -10.52 6.83
N ILE A 369 -12.72 -11.08 5.77
CA ILE A 369 -11.97 -10.30 4.77
C ILE A 369 -12.87 -9.29 4.06
N GLN A 370 -14.09 -9.68 3.67
CA GLN A 370 -15.09 -8.78 3.08
C GLN A 370 -15.44 -7.63 4.02
N TRP A 371 -15.65 -7.93 5.30
CA TRP A 371 -15.96 -6.92 6.31
C TRP A 371 -14.81 -5.92 6.46
N LEU A 372 -13.56 -6.40 6.57
CA LEU A 372 -12.37 -5.55 6.64
C LEU A 372 -12.24 -4.62 5.42
N ASN A 373 -12.61 -5.13 4.24
CA ASN A 373 -12.53 -4.44 2.96
C ASN A 373 -13.79 -3.67 2.57
N SER A 374 -14.84 -3.65 3.40
CA SER A 374 -15.96 -2.73 3.18
C SER A 374 -15.48 -1.28 3.30
N GLU A 375 -16.11 -0.37 2.56
CA GLU A 375 -15.73 1.05 2.58
C GLU A 375 -15.76 1.64 3.99
N GLU A 376 -16.80 1.28 4.76
CA GLU A 376 -16.99 1.73 6.14
C GLU A 376 -15.84 1.30 7.06
N ILE A 377 -15.46 0.02 7.02
CA ILE A 377 -14.45 -0.51 7.94
C ILE A 377 -13.03 -0.17 7.49
N SER A 378 -12.75 -0.27 6.19
CA SER A 378 -11.44 0.11 5.67
C SER A 378 -11.12 1.59 5.92
N SER A 379 -12.14 2.47 5.82
CA SER A 379 -11.97 3.89 6.16
C SER A 379 -11.67 4.13 7.64
N GLN A 380 -12.18 3.30 8.55
CA GLN A 380 -11.82 3.36 9.97
C GLN A 380 -10.38 2.86 10.18
N ARG A 381 -10.02 1.74 9.55
CA ARG A 381 -8.69 1.11 9.70
C ARG A 381 -7.56 2.02 9.25
N VAL A 382 -7.67 2.69 8.10
CA VAL A 382 -6.62 3.60 7.60
C VAL A 382 -6.43 4.87 8.44
N GLN A 383 -7.35 5.16 9.35
CA GLN A 383 -7.28 6.27 10.28
C GLN A 383 -6.78 5.89 11.68
N LEU A 384 -6.56 4.62 11.96
CA LEU A 384 -5.99 4.19 13.24
C LEU A 384 -4.53 4.64 13.32
N PRO A 385 -4.13 5.32 14.39
CA PRO A 385 -2.79 5.91 14.47
C PRO A 385 -1.68 4.85 14.50
N TYR A 386 -1.96 3.70 15.13
CA TYR A 386 -1.02 2.61 15.34
C TYR A 386 -1.10 1.52 14.26
N ALA A 387 -2.20 1.43 13.52
CA ALA A 387 -2.31 0.47 12.45
C ALA A 387 -1.52 1.00 11.24
N LEU A 388 -0.55 0.23 10.77
CA LEU A 388 0.16 0.54 9.54
C LEU A 388 -0.73 0.13 8.36
N ARG A 389 -1.90 0.79 8.24
CA ARG A 389 -2.86 0.63 7.15
C ARG A 389 -2.96 1.94 6.40
N ASP A 390 -2.68 1.87 5.14
CA ASP A 390 -2.58 3.02 4.27
C ASP A 390 -3.73 3.06 3.25
N PRO A 391 -4.09 4.25 2.74
CA PRO A 391 -5.18 4.42 1.80
C PRO A 391 -5.01 3.61 0.51
N PHE A 392 -6.04 2.84 0.11
CA PHE A 392 -6.10 2.05 -1.13
C PHE A 392 -7.41 2.21 -1.91
N ARG A 393 -8.33 3.06 -1.43
CA ARG A 393 -9.60 3.39 -2.09
C ARG A 393 -9.67 4.86 -2.41
N ASP A 394 -10.37 5.22 -3.48
CA ASP A 394 -10.57 6.63 -3.85
C ASP A 394 -11.22 7.43 -2.72
N SER A 395 -12.17 6.81 -2.00
CA SER A 395 -12.84 7.43 -0.84
C SER A 395 -11.91 7.65 0.36
N HIS A 396 -10.81 6.90 0.50
CA HIS A 396 -9.85 7.14 1.57
C HIS A 396 -9.09 8.46 1.38
N TYR A 397 -8.72 8.77 0.12
CA TYR A 397 -7.97 10.00 -0.20
C TYR A 397 -8.82 11.27 -0.11
N THR A 398 -10.17 11.13 -0.18
CA THR A 398 -11.13 12.23 -0.11
C THR A 398 -11.93 12.27 1.19
N ASN A 399 -11.57 11.43 2.16
CA ASN A 399 -12.26 11.32 3.44
C ASN A 399 -12.08 12.59 4.27
N LYS A 400 -13.19 13.30 4.54
CA LYS A 400 -13.17 14.58 5.26
C LYS A 400 -12.72 14.44 6.71
N ASP A 401 -13.08 13.35 7.36
CA ASP A 401 -12.69 13.10 8.76
C ASP A 401 -11.17 12.83 8.85
N TYR A 402 -10.62 12.12 7.86
CA TYR A 402 -9.19 11.90 7.78
C TYR A 402 -8.42 13.21 7.48
N MET A 403 -8.92 14.01 6.52
CA MET A 403 -8.35 15.33 6.20
C MET A 403 -8.34 16.31 7.39
N ALA A 404 -9.21 16.10 8.37
CA ALA A 404 -9.32 16.94 9.56
C ALA A 404 -8.42 16.51 10.73
N LYS A 405 -7.68 15.39 10.61
CA LYS A 405 -6.91 14.82 11.73
C LYS A 405 -5.71 15.66 12.15
N TRP A 406 -5.05 16.33 11.21
CA TRP A 406 -3.97 17.29 11.44
C TRP A 406 -3.93 18.34 10.31
N PRO A 407 -3.30 19.50 10.50
CA PRO A 407 -3.38 20.62 9.54
C PRO A 407 -2.97 20.27 8.11
N ASP A 408 -1.93 19.45 7.92
CA ASP A 408 -1.41 19.07 6.60
C ASP A 408 -1.98 17.73 6.07
N ALA A 409 -3.01 17.14 6.73
CA ALA A 409 -3.58 15.84 6.34
C ALA A 409 -4.15 15.84 4.92
N LYS A 410 -4.72 16.97 4.48
CA LYS A 410 -5.24 17.12 3.12
C LYS A 410 -4.13 16.99 2.08
N ASP A 411 -3.00 17.65 2.29
CA ASP A 411 -1.86 17.63 1.36
C ASP A 411 -1.21 16.23 1.34
N TYR A 412 -1.12 15.60 2.50
CA TYR A 412 -0.66 14.22 2.64
C TYR A 412 -1.54 13.24 1.84
N LEU A 413 -2.85 13.29 2.01
CA LEU A 413 -3.78 12.42 1.29
C LEU A 413 -3.80 12.69 -0.22
N ALA A 414 -3.66 13.96 -0.63
CA ALA A 414 -3.55 14.32 -2.05
C ALA A 414 -2.28 13.73 -2.69
N ALA A 415 -1.14 13.79 -1.99
CA ALA A 415 0.11 13.19 -2.46
C ALA A 415 0.02 11.67 -2.55
N LEU A 416 -0.61 11.01 -1.56
CA LEU A 416 -0.86 9.57 -1.60
C LEU A 416 -1.78 9.17 -2.75
N GLY A 417 -2.85 9.93 -3.01
CA GLY A 417 -3.74 9.69 -4.14
C GLY A 417 -3.02 9.79 -5.49
N GLN A 418 -2.08 10.73 -5.64
CA GLN A 418 -1.21 10.81 -6.82
C GLN A 418 -0.26 9.61 -6.90
N ALA A 419 0.37 9.25 -5.79
CA ALA A 419 1.28 8.11 -5.69
C ALA A 419 0.59 6.80 -6.10
N ALA A 420 -0.64 6.58 -5.63
CA ALA A 420 -1.44 5.41 -5.99
C ALA A 420 -1.74 5.31 -7.50
N GLN A 421 -1.86 6.45 -8.20
CA GLN A 421 -2.12 6.46 -9.64
C GLN A 421 -0.88 6.13 -10.49
N THR A 422 0.31 6.42 -9.99
CA THR A 422 1.58 6.26 -10.71
C THR A 422 2.47 5.17 -10.13
N GLY A 423 1.98 4.45 -9.12
CA GLY A 423 2.72 3.45 -8.38
C GLY A 423 3.25 2.30 -9.25
N LEU A 424 4.47 1.87 -8.97
CA LEU A 424 5.12 0.74 -9.62
C LEU A 424 4.87 -0.54 -8.82
N LEU A 425 4.47 -1.58 -9.53
CA LEU A 425 4.22 -2.90 -8.95
C LEU A 425 5.53 -3.59 -8.58
N ASP A 426 5.58 -4.24 -7.44
CA ASP A 426 6.69 -5.12 -7.11
C ASP A 426 6.86 -6.19 -8.18
N LEU A 427 8.10 -6.59 -8.46
CA LEU A 427 8.39 -7.68 -9.38
C LEU A 427 7.76 -8.97 -8.83
N SER A 428 6.89 -9.60 -9.62
CA SER A 428 6.17 -10.79 -9.22
C SER A 428 6.34 -11.90 -10.25
N LEU A 429 7.08 -12.93 -9.86
CA LEU A 429 7.47 -14.07 -10.68
C LEU A 429 7.21 -15.38 -9.92
N ILE A 430 7.49 -16.51 -10.53
CA ILE A 430 7.57 -17.77 -9.81
C ILE A 430 8.92 -17.80 -9.07
N GLN A 431 8.91 -18.13 -7.79
CA GLN A 431 10.05 -18.04 -6.88
C GLN A 431 10.58 -16.60 -6.75
N THR A 432 9.69 -15.62 -6.63
CA THR A 432 10.04 -14.20 -6.44
C THR A 432 11.07 -14.01 -5.32
N ASP A 433 10.96 -14.75 -4.22
CA ASP A 433 11.87 -14.69 -3.09
C ASP A 433 13.35 -14.99 -3.47
N LYS A 434 13.59 -15.79 -4.50
CA LYS A 434 14.95 -16.11 -4.97
C LYS A 434 15.58 -14.97 -5.75
N TYR A 435 14.77 -14.23 -6.50
CA TYR A 435 15.22 -13.02 -7.21
C TYR A 435 15.53 -11.90 -6.20
N ASP A 436 14.64 -11.70 -5.26
CA ASP A 436 14.80 -10.71 -4.20
C ASP A 436 16.02 -11.02 -3.31
N GLU A 437 16.21 -12.29 -2.93
CA GLU A 437 17.34 -12.71 -2.11
C GLU A 437 18.69 -12.44 -2.79
N ALA A 438 18.80 -12.75 -4.09
CA ALA A 438 20.01 -12.45 -4.85
C ALA A 438 20.34 -10.95 -4.83
N LEU A 439 19.32 -10.10 -4.99
CA LEU A 439 19.50 -8.64 -4.98
C LEU A 439 19.81 -8.11 -3.58
N ARG A 440 19.15 -8.61 -2.53
CA ARG A 440 19.47 -8.28 -1.13
C ARG A 440 20.92 -8.61 -0.78
N GLN A 441 21.39 -9.80 -1.16
CA GLN A 441 22.78 -10.19 -0.98
C GLN A 441 23.76 -9.30 -1.76
N GLY A 442 23.38 -8.91 -3.00
CA GLY A 442 24.15 -7.95 -3.79
C GLY A 442 24.27 -6.60 -3.09
N ILE A 443 23.19 -6.08 -2.53
CA ILE A 443 23.20 -4.81 -1.78
C ILE A 443 24.04 -4.93 -0.51
N SER A 444 23.99 -6.04 0.20
CA SER A 444 24.88 -6.28 1.35
C SER A 444 26.35 -6.23 0.96
N LYS A 445 26.71 -6.80 -0.18
CA LYS A 445 28.08 -6.73 -0.75
C LYS A 445 28.45 -5.29 -1.14
N LEU A 446 27.48 -4.48 -1.63
CA LEU A 446 27.68 -3.07 -1.97
C LEU A 446 28.09 -2.25 -0.76
N TRP A 447 27.39 -2.43 0.36
CA TRP A 447 27.70 -1.73 1.62
C TRP A 447 29.04 -2.17 2.23
N ALA A 448 29.48 -3.38 1.91
CA ALA A 448 30.82 -3.87 2.25
C ALA A 448 31.92 -3.38 1.29
N GLY A 449 31.61 -2.47 0.35
CA GLY A 449 32.56 -1.86 -0.58
C GLY A 449 32.75 -2.63 -1.89
N GLY A 450 31.89 -3.61 -2.20
CA GLY A 450 31.96 -4.39 -3.44
C GLY A 450 31.76 -3.54 -4.70
N ASP A 451 32.29 -4.02 -5.82
CA ASP A 451 32.15 -3.38 -7.13
C ASP A 451 30.73 -3.54 -7.68
N PRO A 452 30.01 -2.44 -8.00
CA PRO A 452 28.62 -2.50 -8.48
C PRO A 452 28.41 -3.37 -9.73
N LYS A 453 29.36 -3.36 -10.67
CA LYS A 453 29.26 -4.16 -11.90
C LYS A 453 29.37 -5.66 -11.59
N ALA A 454 30.39 -6.04 -10.84
CA ALA A 454 30.59 -7.43 -10.43
C ALA A 454 29.43 -7.96 -9.59
N ILE A 455 28.88 -7.13 -8.69
CA ILE A 455 27.69 -7.46 -7.90
C ILE A 455 26.50 -7.75 -8.80
N LEU A 456 26.17 -6.86 -9.73
CA LEU A 456 25.01 -7.05 -10.60
C LEU A 456 25.20 -8.15 -11.64
N ASP A 457 26.44 -8.48 -12.04
CA ASP A 457 26.71 -9.66 -12.87
C ASP A 457 26.42 -10.96 -12.11
N ASP A 458 26.78 -11.03 -10.81
CA ASP A 458 26.45 -12.16 -9.95
C ASP A 458 24.92 -12.26 -9.72
N VAL A 459 24.24 -11.15 -9.46
CA VAL A 459 22.77 -11.10 -9.34
C VAL A 459 22.10 -11.58 -10.63
N ALA A 460 22.51 -11.05 -11.79
CA ALA A 460 21.95 -11.44 -13.09
C ALA A 460 22.14 -12.94 -13.35
N LYS A 461 23.32 -13.49 -13.03
CA LYS A 461 23.58 -14.93 -13.14
C LYS A 461 22.63 -15.74 -12.25
N GLN A 462 22.44 -15.37 -10.99
CA GLN A 462 21.53 -16.06 -10.06
C GLN A 462 20.08 -15.98 -10.54
N TRP A 463 19.67 -14.85 -11.13
CA TRP A 463 18.38 -14.66 -11.73
C TRP A 463 18.18 -15.56 -12.96
N ASP A 464 19.18 -15.64 -13.84
CA ASP A 464 19.17 -16.54 -14.99
C ASP A 464 19.08 -18.01 -14.55
N ASP A 465 19.89 -18.42 -13.54
CA ASP A 465 19.87 -19.76 -12.99
C ASP A 465 18.49 -20.13 -12.40
N THR A 466 17.84 -19.18 -11.73
CA THR A 466 16.48 -19.36 -11.20
C THR A 466 15.46 -19.48 -12.31
N THR A 467 15.54 -18.63 -13.34
CA THR A 467 14.69 -18.67 -14.53
C THR A 467 14.80 -20.03 -15.25
N GLN A 468 16.01 -20.55 -15.39
CA GLN A 468 16.24 -21.87 -16.00
C GLN A 468 15.62 -23.02 -15.17
N ARG A 469 15.79 -22.98 -13.85
CA ARG A 469 15.18 -24.01 -12.96
C ARG A 469 13.68 -24.03 -12.98
N VAL A 470 13.03 -22.85 -13.03
CA VAL A 470 11.56 -22.73 -13.14
C VAL A 470 11.08 -23.14 -14.52
N GLY A 471 11.88 -22.96 -15.54
CA GLY A 471 11.58 -23.13 -16.96
C GLY A 471 11.31 -21.79 -17.64
N VAL A 472 12.13 -21.50 -18.67
CA VAL A 472 12.16 -20.21 -19.37
C VAL A 472 10.76 -19.83 -19.90
N ASP A 473 10.06 -20.72 -20.60
CA ASP A 473 8.76 -20.42 -21.19
C ASP A 473 7.69 -20.14 -20.11
N LYS A 474 7.74 -20.88 -19.02
CA LYS A 474 6.84 -20.70 -17.88
C LYS A 474 7.07 -19.34 -17.23
N GLN A 475 8.33 -19.01 -16.96
CA GLN A 475 8.68 -17.72 -16.35
C GLN A 475 8.39 -16.55 -17.30
N LYS A 476 8.62 -16.74 -18.60
CA LYS A 476 8.27 -15.77 -19.64
C LYS A 476 6.79 -15.44 -19.67
N ALA A 477 5.93 -16.46 -19.53
CA ALA A 477 4.48 -16.26 -19.48
C ALA A 477 4.07 -15.39 -18.26
N VAL A 478 4.63 -15.70 -17.08
CA VAL A 478 4.37 -14.91 -15.85
C VAL A 478 4.90 -13.50 -15.95
N TYR A 479 6.15 -13.35 -16.40
CA TYR A 479 6.77 -12.04 -16.58
C TYR A 479 6.01 -11.18 -17.61
N SER A 480 5.58 -11.76 -18.73
CA SER A 480 4.80 -11.04 -19.76
C SER A 480 3.47 -10.56 -19.21
N ALA A 481 2.77 -11.41 -18.43
CA ALA A 481 1.53 -11.03 -17.79
C ALA A 481 1.73 -9.91 -16.75
N TRP A 482 2.81 -9.98 -15.96
CA TRP A 482 3.18 -8.92 -15.02
C TRP A 482 3.56 -7.63 -15.77
N ALA A 483 4.41 -7.70 -16.78
CA ALA A 483 4.91 -6.55 -17.54
C ALA A 483 3.82 -5.82 -18.35
N ALA A 484 2.71 -6.50 -18.63
CA ALA A 484 1.54 -5.91 -19.29
C ALA A 484 0.64 -5.11 -18.33
N LYS A 485 0.80 -5.28 -17.01
CA LYS A 485 0.01 -4.54 -16.01
C LYS A 485 0.39 -3.05 -16.03
N SER A 486 -0.60 -2.19 -15.74
CA SER A 486 -0.34 -0.78 -15.45
C SER A 486 0.52 -0.68 -14.20
N GLY A 487 1.65 0.02 -14.28
CA GLY A 487 2.59 0.15 -13.16
C GLY A 487 3.72 -0.88 -13.12
N ALA A 488 3.79 -1.87 -14.01
CA ALA A 488 4.98 -2.71 -14.11
C ALA A 488 6.23 -1.89 -14.48
N TYR A 489 6.03 -0.94 -15.40
CA TYR A 489 7.04 0.03 -15.83
C TYR A 489 6.43 1.43 -15.98
N PRO A 490 7.21 2.51 -15.79
CA PRO A 490 6.75 3.86 -16.06
C PRO A 490 6.16 3.98 -17.45
N LYS A 491 4.99 4.63 -17.55
CA LYS A 491 4.45 4.99 -18.88
C LYS A 491 5.34 6.09 -19.47
N LYS A 492 5.74 5.90 -20.72
CA LYS A 492 6.48 6.92 -21.50
C LYS A 492 5.59 8.10 -21.82
#